data_ed6f04cec939fd7f42b025ee47b15e1f
#
_entry.id   ed6f04cec939fd7f42b025ee47b15e1f
#
_cell.length_a   1.000
_cell.length_b   1.000
_cell.length_c   1.000
_cell.angle_alpha   90.00
_cell.angle_beta   90.00
_cell.angle_gamma   90.00
#
_symmetry.space_group_name_H-M   'P 1'
#
loop_
_entity.id
_entity.type
_entity.pdbx_description
1 polymer ?
#
loop_
_entity_poly.entity_id
_entity_poly.type
_entity_poly.pdbx_seq_one_letter_code
_entity_poly.pdbx_strand_id
1 'polypeptide(L)'
;MVHGAFERFGGLDILVNNAGIQHVAPVDEFPVAKWDAILAINLTAAFHTIRHALPVMKRRGFGRIVNVASAHALVASPFKSAYVAAKHGIAGLTKTVALEVAEQGITVNAVCPGYVLTPLVQRQIPDTARARGISEDEVVRNVLLAAQPTRKFVSVEEVAALVTFLAGRDAASITGAVLPIEGGWTAH
;
A
#
# COMPACT_ATOMS: atom_id res chain seq x y z
N MET A 1 -4.08 -10.76 -16.44
CA MET A 1 -2.93 -9.85 -16.31
C MET A 1 -1.64 -10.63 -16.01
N VAL A 2 -1.43 -11.23 -14.84
CA VAL A 2 -0.18 -11.96 -14.48
C VAL A 2 0.14 -13.07 -15.50
N HIS A 3 -0.81 -13.93 -15.83
CA HIS A 3 -0.63 -15.00 -16.84
C HIS A 3 -0.28 -14.43 -18.22
N GLY A 4 -0.98 -13.40 -18.68
CA GLY A 4 -0.67 -12.75 -19.96
C GLY A 4 0.71 -12.06 -20.00
N ALA A 5 1.20 -11.56 -18.87
CA ALA A 5 2.57 -11.04 -18.80
C ALA A 5 3.59 -12.17 -18.92
N PHE A 6 3.35 -13.31 -18.25
CA PHE A 6 4.20 -14.47 -18.35
C PHE A 6 4.23 -15.04 -19.79
N GLU A 7 3.07 -15.19 -20.43
CA GLU A 7 2.99 -15.68 -21.82
C GLU A 7 3.73 -14.77 -22.80
N ARG A 8 3.63 -13.45 -22.60
CA ARG A 8 4.23 -12.46 -23.50
C ARG A 8 5.74 -12.30 -23.33
N PHE A 9 6.24 -12.37 -22.07
CA PHE A 9 7.63 -12.04 -21.74
C PHE A 9 8.45 -13.24 -21.24
N GLY A 10 7.86 -14.42 -21.13
CA GLY A 10 8.51 -15.64 -20.68
C GLY A 10 8.88 -15.67 -19.20
N GLY A 11 8.47 -14.67 -18.41
CA GLY A 11 8.79 -14.60 -16.99
C GLY A 11 8.07 -13.47 -16.25
N LEU A 12 8.17 -13.52 -14.92
CA LEU A 12 7.73 -12.46 -14.01
C LEU A 12 8.66 -12.46 -12.80
N ASP A 13 9.53 -11.47 -12.73
CA ASP A 13 10.54 -11.37 -11.69
C ASP A 13 10.16 -10.38 -10.59
N ILE A 14 9.40 -9.33 -10.94
CA ILE A 14 8.98 -8.27 -10.02
C ILE A 14 7.46 -8.08 -10.11
N LEU A 15 6.80 -8.06 -8.97
CA LEU A 15 5.38 -7.74 -8.85
C LEU A 15 5.22 -6.55 -7.90
N VAL A 16 4.63 -5.45 -8.40
CA VAL A 16 4.26 -4.30 -7.58
C VAL A 16 2.75 -4.19 -7.50
N ASN A 17 2.20 -4.40 -6.31
CA ASN A 17 0.77 -4.21 -6.03
C ASN A 17 0.54 -2.77 -5.57
N ASN A 18 0.23 -1.88 -6.50
CA ASN A 18 0.07 -0.45 -6.25
C ASN A 18 -1.38 0.04 -6.37
N ALA A 19 -2.26 -0.70 -7.04
CA ALA A 19 -3.64 -0.28 -7.23
C ALA A 19 -4.34 -0.03 -5.88
N GLY A 20 -5.10 1.07 -5.80
CA GLY A 20 -5.81 1.41 -4.58
C GLY A 20 -6.87 2.48 -4.80
N ILE A 21 -7.94 2.38 -4.01
CA ILE A 21 -9.01 3.37 -3.94
C ILE A 21 -9.32 3.72 -2.49
N GLN A 22 -10.01 4.84 -2.29
CA GLN A 22 -10.38 5.35 -0.98
C GLN A 22 -11.78 5.95 -1.01
N HIS A 23 -12.47 5.88 0.13
CA HIS A 23 -13.69 6.61 0.45
C HIS A 23 -13.63 7.07 1.91
N VAL A 24 -14.16 8.24 2.20
CA VAL A 24 -14.15 8.85 3.53
C VAL A 24 -15.60 9.04 3.98
N ALA A 25 -15.98 8.40 5.08
CA ALA A 25 -17.29 8.54 5.73
C ALA A 25 -17.21 8.02 7.16
N PRO A 26 -18.10 8.47 8.07
CA PRO A 26 -18.32 7.81 9.36
C PRO A 26 -18.67 6.32 9.16
N VAL A 27 -18.29 5.47 10.12
CA VAL A 27 -18.46 4.01 9.96
C VAL A 27 -19.94 3.58 9.86
N ASP A 28 -20.81 4.26 10.56
CA ASP A 28 -22.28 4.04 10.57
C ASP A 28 -22.96 4.55 9.29
N GLU A 29 -22.33 5.47 8.56
CA GLU A 29 -22.81 5.99 7.26
C GLU A 29 -22.00 5.43 6.08
N PHE A 30 -21.02 4.54 6.32
CA PHE A 30 -20.11 4.06 5.28
C PHE A 30 -20.84 3.17 4.27
N PRO A 31 -20.90 3.52 2.97
CA PRO A 31 -21.64 2.72 2.00
C PRO A 31 -21.03 1.33 1.84
N VAL A 32 -21.82 0.27 2.02
CA VAL A 32 -21.37 -1.13 1.93
C VAL A 32 -20.68 -1.41 0.59
N ALA A 33 -21.23 -0.93 -0.52
CA ALA A 33 -20.60 -1.10 -1.84
C ALA A 33 -19.22 -0.45 -1.94
N LYS A 34 -18.94 0.65 -1.22
CA LYS A 34 -17.62 1.26 -1.14
C LYS A 34 -16.66 0.47 -0.26
N TRP A 35 -17.17 -0.08 0.83
CA TRP A 35 -16.43 -1.01 1.68
C TRP A 35 -15.95 -2.22 0.88
N ASP A 36 -16.86 -2.91 0.19
CA ASP A 36 -16.56 -4.09 -0.61
C ASP A 36 -15.57 -3.79 -1.73
N ALA A 37 -15.75 -2.67 -2.45
CA ALA A 37 -14.84 -2.25 -3.50
C ALA A 37 -13.43 -1.94 -2.97
N ILE A 38 -13.31 -1.30 -1.79
CA ILE A 38 -12.01 -1.00 -1.17
C ILE A 38 -11.31 -2.29 -0.77
N LEU A 39 -11.98 -3.23 -0.13
CA LEU A 39 -11.39 -4.53 0.22
C LEU A 39 -10.99 -5.31 -1.04
N ALA A 40 -11.84 -5.34 -2.05
CA ALA A 40 -11.56 -6.05 -3.31
C ALA A 40 -10.30 -5.52 -3.99
N ILE A 41 -10.15 -4.19 -4.10
CA ILE A 41 -9.04 -3.57 -4.84
C ILE A 41 -7.78 -3.47 -3.97
N ASN A 42 -7.90 -3.02 -2.71
CA ASN A 42 -6.72 -2.71 -1.90
C ASN A 42 -6.13 -3.94 -1.20
N LEU A 43 -6.88 -5.05 -1.07
CA LEU A 43 -6.42 -6.27 -0.39
C LEU A 43 -6.58 -7.52 -1.26
N THR A 44 -7.79 -7.85 -1.69
CA THR A 44 -8.06 -9.11 -2.38
C THR A 44 -7.34 -9.19 -3.74
N ALA A 45 -7.22 -8.07 -4.46
CA ALA A 45 -6.47 -8.04 -5.72
C ALA A 45 -4.99 -8.40 -5.53
N ALA A 46 -4.36 -7.92 -4.45
CA ALA A 46 -2.97 -8.27 -4.13
C ALA A 46 -2.81 -9.77 -3.83
N PHE A 47 -3.75 -10.36 -3.08
CA PHE A 47 -3.77 -11.81 -2.88
C PHE A 47 -3.83 -12.56 -4.22
N HIS A 48 -4.72 -12.17 -5.13
CA HIS A 48 -4.83 -12.83 -6.43
C HIS A 48 -3.58 -12.69 -7.30
N THR A 49 -2.98 -11.50 -7.37
CA THR A 49 -1.76 -11.28 -8.14
C THR A 49 -0.59 -12.07 -7.58
N ILE A 50 -0.40 -12.09 -6.27
CA ILE A 50 0.61 -12.88 -5.56
C ILE A 50 0.40 -14.37 -5.83
N ARG A 51 -0.82 -14.89 -5.63
CA ARG A 51 -1.16 -16.28 -5.87
C ARG A 51 -0.78 -16.76 -7.28
N HIS A 52 -0.97 -15.91 -8.29
CA HIS A 52 -0.62 -16.24 -9.67
C HIS A 52 0.86 -16.01 -10.01
N ALA A 53 1.55 -15.10 -9.34
CA ALA A 53 2.97 -14.81 -9.56
C ALA A 53 3.88 -15.87 -8.92
N LEU A 54 3.56 -16.33 -7.71
CA LEU A 54 4.41 -17.22 -6.92
C LEU A 54 4.82 -18.51 -7.65
N PRO A 55 3.94 -19.26 -8.35
CA PRO A 55 4.36 -20.47 -9.05
C PRO A 55 5.45 -20.21 -10.10
N VAL A 56 5.41 -19.06 -10.77
CA VAL A 56 6.42 -18.66 -11.76
C VAL A 56 7.73 -18.31 -11.08
N MET A 57 7.68 -17.45 -10.05
CA MET A 57 8.85 -17.01 -9.28
C MET A 57 9.55 -18.20 -8.60
N LYS A 58 8.79 -19.14 -8.03
CA LYS A 58 9.33 -20.37 -7.40
C LYS A 58 10.10 -21.23 -8.39
N ARG A 59 9.59 -21.45 -9.60
CA ARG A 59 10.32 -22.22 -10.64
C ARG A 59 11.62 -21.57 -11.08
N ARG A 60 11.71 -20.22 -10.99
CA ARG A 60 12.91 -19.45 -11.36
C ARG A 60 13.90 -19.29 -10.21
N GLY A 61 13.50 -19.59 -8.98
CA GLY A 61 14.30 -19.34 -7.77
C GLY A 61 14.57 -17.85 -7.52
N PHE A 62 13.72 -16.97 -8.06
CA PHE A 62 13.85 -15.52 -7.92
C PHE A 62 12.49 -14.83 -8.00
N GLY A 63 12.25 -13.88 -7.10
CA GLY A 63 11.08 -13.01 -7.13
C GLY A 63 11.20 -11.84 -6.17
N ARG A 64 10.58 -10.72 -6.55
CA ARG A 64 10.45 -9.52 -5.73
C ARG A 64 9.00 -9.06 -5.73
N ILE A 65 8.36 -9.11 -4.59
CA ILE A 65 6.97 -8.66 -4.42
C ILE A 65 6.97 -7.42 -3.52
N VAL A 66 6.48 -6.31 -4.03
CA VAL A 66 6.36 -5.07 -3.27
C VAL A 66 4.88 -4.66 -3.24
N ASN A 67 4.32 -4.64 -2.04
CA ASN A 67 2.95 -4.18 -1.81
C ASN A 67 2.98 -2.70 -1.39
N VAL A 68 2.36 -1.82 -2.16
CA VAL A 68 2.19 -0.42 -1.75
C VAL A 68 1.02 -0.35 -0.76
N ALA A 69 1.39 -0.34 0.50
CA ALA A 69 0.45 -0.25 1.62
C ALA A 69 0.10 1.23 1.93
N SER A 70 0.37 1.70 3.11
CA SER A 70 0.17 3.07 3.61
C SER A 70 0.69 3.15 5.05
N ALA A 71 0.94 4.35 5.58
CA ALA A 71 1.04 4.57 7.02
C ALA A 71 -0.18 3.97 7.77
N HIS A 72 -1.35 3.96 7.12
CA HIS A 72 -2.56 3.29 7.62
C HIS A 72 -2.49 1.75 7.68
N ALA A 73 -1.36 1.14 7.39
CA ALA A 73 -1.08 -0.26 7.73
C ALA A 73 -0.47 -0.41 9.14
N LEU A 74 -0.09 0.71 9.76
CA LEU A 74 0.57 0.79 11.08
C LEU A 74 -0.26 1.56 12.10
N VAL A 75 -1.01 2.59 11.64
CA VAL A 75 -1.88 3.44 12.48
C VAL A 75 -3.24 3.63 11.83
N ALA A 76 -4.20 4.17 12.56
CA ALA A 76 -5.56 4.43 12.06
C ALA A 76 -5.84 5.94 11.94
N SER A 77 -6.87 6.27 11.17
CA SER A 77 -7.48 7.61 11.15
C SER A 77 -9.00 7.49 11.11
N PRO A 78 -9.74 8.42 11.72
CA PRO A 78 -11.21 8.45 11.65
C PRO A 78 -11.69 8.51 10.19
N PHE A 79 -12.89 8.01 9.94
CA PHE A 79 -13.61 8.06 8.66
C PHE A 79 -12.99 7.24 7.51
N LYS A 80 -12.05 6.34 7.80
CA LYS A 80 -11.33 5.53 6.80
C LYS A 80 -11.38 4.03 7.11
N SER A 81 -12.46 3.54 7.70
CA SER A 81 -12.59 2.17 8.23
C SER A 81 -12.18 1.09 7.23
N ALA A 82 -12.75 1.07 6.02
CA ALA A 82 -12.44 0.08 5.00
C ALA A 82 -10.97 0.15 4.52
N TYR A 83 -10.45 1.37 4.34
CA TYR A 83 -9.08 1.58 3.88
C TYR A 83 -8.06 1.11 4.94
N VAL A 84 -8.27 1.49 6.20
CA VAL A 84 -7.42 1.08 7.32
C VAL A 84 -7.42 -0.44 7.46
N ALA A 85 -8.61 -1.08 7.43
CA ALA A 85 -8.73 -2.53 7.48
C ALA A 85 -7.97 -3.21 6.32
N ALA A 86 -8.14 -2.73 5.07
CA ALA A 86 -7.45 -3.28 3.91
C ALA A 86 -5.92 -3.13 4.02
N LYS A 87 -5.44 -1.95 4.47
CA LYS A 87 -3.99 -1.68 4.56
C LYS A 87 -3.32 -2.44 5.71
N HIS A 88 -3.98 -2.64 6.83
CA HIS A 88 -3.51 -3.59 7.87
C HIS A 88 -3.49 -5.02 7.34
N GLY A 89 -4.51 -5.43 6.58
CA GLY A 89 -4.57 -6.73 5.93
C GLY A 89 -3.40 -6.98 4.96
N ILE A 90 -2.98 -5.96 4.19
CA ILE A 90 -1.81 -6.03 3.30
C ILE A 90 -0.52 -6.26 4.10
N ALA A 91 -0.34 -5.62 5.25
CA ALA A 91 0.82 -5.86 6.10
C ALA A 91 0.85 -7.31 6.62
N GLY A 92 -0.30 -7.84 7.04
CA GLY A 92 -0.44 -9.24 7.43
C GLY A 92 -0.12 -10.21 6.28
N LEU A 93 -0.73 -9.99 5.11
CA LEU A 93 -0.47 -10.78 3.90
C LEU A 93 1.01 -10.76 3.50
N THR A 94 1.65 -9.59 3.55
CA THR A 94 3.09 -9.43 3.26
C THR A 94 3.94 -10.32 4.15
N LYS A 95 3.72 -10.27 5.46
CA LYS A 95 4.48 -11.06 6.45
C LYS A 95 4.28 -12.56 6.25
N THR A 96 3.04 -12.99 6.08
CA THR A 96 2.70 -14.41 5.90
C THR A 96 3.35 -14.97 4.65
N VAL A 97 3.18 -14.31 3.51
CA VAL A 97 3.75 -14.80 2.24
C VAL A 97 5.29 -14.76 2.27
N ALA A 98 5.89 -13.75 2.91
CA ALA A 98 7.35 -13.69 3.08
C ALA A 98 7.91 -14.93 3.78
N LEU A 99 7.23 -15.40 4.84
CA LEU A 99 7.62 -16.62 5.57
C LEU A 99 7.45 -17.89 4.72
N GLU A 100 6.35 -17.97 3.93
CA GLU A 100 6.07 -19.11 3.08
C GLU A 100 7.10 -19.33 1.94
N VAL A 101 7.81 -18.25 1.54
CA VAL A 101 8.74 -18.28 0.40
C VAL A 101 10.19 -17.95 0.75
N ALA A 102 10.51 -17.88 2.03
CA ALA A 102 11.81 -17.42 2.54
C ALA A 102 13.02 -18.18 1.96
N GLU A 103 12.88 -19.50 1.72
CA GLU A 103 13.94 -20.36 1.20
C GLU A 103 13.97 -20.43 -0.33
N GLN A 104 13.12 -19.66 -1.04
CA GLN A 104 12.90 -19.81 -2.47
C GLN A 104 13.48 -18.66 -3.32
N GLY A 105 14.34 -17.83 -2.72
CA GLY A 105 14.94 -16.68 -3.39
C GLY A 105 13.95 -15.55 -3.68
N ILE A 106 12.79 -15.56 -3.03
CA ILE A 106 11.70 -14.59 -3.20
C ILE A 106 11.60 -13.71 -1.95
N THR A 107 11.50 -12.40 -2.15
CA THR A 107 11.22 -11.45 -1.06
C THR A 107 9.85 -10.81 -1.22
N VAL A 108 9.18 -10.55 -0.11
CA VAL A 108 7.86 -9.91 -0.08
C VAL A 108 7.88 -8.80 0.97
N ASN A 109 7.70 -7.56 0.53
CA ASN A 109 7.76 -6.40 1.41
C ASN A 109 6.59 -5.44 1.17
N ALA A 110 6.27 -4.64 2.17
CA ALA A 110 5.30 -3.56 2.07
C ALA A 110 5.99 -2.20 2.24
N VAL A 111 5.70 -1.27 1.35
CA VAL A 111 6.06 0.14 1.48
C VAL A 111 4.84 0.87 2.01
N CYS A 112 5.03 1.69 3.04
CA CYS A 112 3.97 2.39 3.76
C CYS A 112 4.13 3.91 3.62
N PRO A 113 3.69 4.51 2.50
CA PRO A 113 3.76 5.95 2.34
C PRO A 113 2.82 6.68 3.31
N GLY A 114 3.24 7.86 3.75
CA GLY A 114 2.35 8.86 4.31
C GLY A 114 1.47 9.49 3.23
N TYR A 115 1.15 10.77 3.41
CA TYR A 115 0.42 11.51 2.39
C TYR A 115 1.35 11.91 1.24
N VAL A 116 1.03 11.42 0.05
CA VAL A 116 1.63 11.77 -1.24
C VAL A 116 0.60 12.55 -2.03
N LEU A 117 0.92 13.74 -2.52
CA LEU A 117 -0.04 14.59 -3.23
C LEU A 117 -0.37 14.02 -4.62
N THR A 118 -1.12 12.95 -4.63
CA THR A 118 -1.61 12.26 -5.83
C THR A 118 -3.09 12.58 -6.08
N PRO A 119 -3.63 12.30 -7.28
CA PRO A 119 -5.07 12.42 -7.54
C PRO A 119 -5.95 11.65 -6.53
N LEU A 120 -5.44 10.55 -5.95
CA LEU A 120 -6.15 9.82 -4.89
C LEU A 120 -6.29 10.67 -3.62
N VAL A 121 -5.23 11.35 -3.19
CA VAL A 121 -5.25 12.22 -2.00
C VAL A 121 -6.03 13.50 -2.26
N GLN A 122 -5.84 14.12 -3.42
CA GLN A 122 -6.58 15.33 -3.80
C GLN A 122 -8.09 15.11 -3.74
N ARG A 123 -8.59 14.00 -4.27
CA ARG A 123 -10.03 13.66 -4.26
C ARG A 123 -10.60 13.41 -2.85
N GLN A 124 -9.76 13.10 -1.86
CA GLN A 124 -10.19 12.92 -0.47
C GLN A 124 -10.39 14.23 0.29
N ILE A 125 -9.80 15.34 -0.17
CA ILE A 125 -9.81 16.61 0.56
C ILE A 125 -11.25 17.11 0.78
N PRO A 126 -12.11 17.24 -0.26
CA PRO A 126 -13.49 17.67 -0.08
C PRO A 126 -14.31 16.74 0.83
N ASP A 127 -14.17 15.44 0.70
CA ASP A 127 -14.91 14.47 1.53
C ASP A 127 -14.42 14.52 2.99
N THR A 128 -13.13 14.71 3.21
CA THR A 128 -12.57 14.89 4.55
C THR A 128 -13.03 16.19 5.18
N ALA A 129 -13.08 17.29 4.41
CA ALA A 129 -13.59 18.59 4.85
C ALA A 129 -15.05 18.46 5.32
N ARG A 130 -15.89 17.82 4.52
CA ARG A 130 -17.30 17.56 4.86
C ARG A 130 -17.45 16.69 6.10
N ALA A 131 -16.73 15.56 6.17
CA ALA A 131 -16.81 14.65 7.32
C ALA A 131 -16.31 15.24 8.63
N ARG A 132 -15.46 16.27 8.58
CA ARG A 132 -14.89 16.95 9.76
C ARG A 132 -15.50 18.31 10.03
N GLY A 133 -16.32 18.87 9.13
CA GLY A 133 -16.90 20.23 9.26
C GLY A 133 -15.86 21.35 9.23
N ILE A 134 -14.79 21.23 8.45
CA ILE A 134 -13.69 22.19 8.31
C ILE A 134 -13.43 22.52 6.82
N SER A 135 -12.69 23.60 6.54
CA SER A 135 -12.32 23.96 5.17
C SER A 135 -11.30 23.00 4.55
N GLU A 136 -11.20 22.96 3.22
CA GLU A 136 -10.22 22.16 2.50
C GLU A 136 -8.77 22.57 2.85
N ASP A 137 -8.51 23.85 3.02
CA ASP A 137 -7.20 24.36 3.47
C ASP A 137 -6.83 23.86 4.87
N GLU A 138 -7.81 23.78 5.77
CA GLU A 138 -7.61 23.22 7.10
C GLU A 138 -7.36 21.71 7.03
N VAL A 139 -8.01 20.99 6.11
CA VAL A 139 -7.71 19.57 5.88
C VAL A 139 -6.25 19.39 5.51
N VAL A 140 -5.74 20.16 4.55
CA VAL A 140 -4.33 20.06 4.13
C VAL A 140 -3.39 20.34 5.29
N ARG A 141 -3.56 21.48 5.98
CA ARG A 141 -2.64 21.92 7.04
C ARG A 141 -2.76 21.14 8.34
N ASN A 142 -4.01 20.90 8.80
CA ASN A 142 -4.29 20.44 10.15
C ASN A 142 -4.64 18.96 10.22
N VAL A 143 -4.85 18.30 9.07
CA VAL A 143 -5.14 16.86 9.00
C VAL A 143 -4.03 16.11 8.24
N LEU A 144 -3.79 16.46 6.96
CA LEU A 144 -2.85 15.73 6.14
C LEU A 144 -1.40 15.99 6.58
N LEU A 145 -0.96 17.24 6.53
CA LEU A 145 0.42 17.60 6.88
C LEU A 145 0.67 17.59 8.38
N ALA A 146 -0.36 17.73 9.22
CA ALA A 146 -0.21 17.63 10.66
C ALA A 146 0.16 16.21 11.12
N ALA A 147 -0.34 15.20 10.43
CA ALA A 147 -0.01 13.80 10.71
C ALA A 147 1.47 13.46 10.43
N GLN A 148 2.13 14.24 9.55
CA GLN A 148 3.54 14.06 9.20
C GLN A 148 4.40 15.10 9.93
N PRO A 149 5.22 14.75 10.93
CA PRO A 149 6.09 15.69 11.64
C PRO A 149 6.96 16.57 10.73
N THR A 150 7.37 16.07 9.58
CA THR A 150 8.11 16.84 8.56
C THR A 150 7.29 17.96 7.93
N ARG A 151 5.95 17.98 8.09
CA ARG A 151 5.02 18.94 7.50
C ARG A 151 5.11 19.08 5.98
N LYS A 152 5.57 18.00 5.30
CA LYS A 152 5.72 17.94 3.85
C LYS A 152 5.04 16.68 3.32
N PHE A 153 4.45 16.76 2.14
CA PHE A 153 4.04 15.57 1.42
C PHE A 153 5.28 14.74 1.05
N VAL A 154 5.14 13.42 1.14
CA VAL A 154 6.11 12.50 0.53
C VAL A 154 6.01 12.61 -0.98
N SER A 155 7.11 12.61 -1.69
CA SER A 155 7.09 12.66 -3.15
C SER A 155 6.87 11.27 -3.78
N VAL A 156 6.37 11.25 -5.00
CA VAL A 156 6.21 10.00 -5.78
C VAL A 156 7.57 9.36 -6.03
N GLU A 157 8.59 10.19 -6.26
CA GLU A 157 9.97 9.78 -6.51
C GLU A 157 10.60 9.08 -5.31
N GLU A 158 10.35 9.58 -4.08
CA GLU A 158 10.82 8.94 -2.84
C GLU A 158 10.21 7.54 -2.68
N VAL A 159 8.90 7.40 -2.92
CA VAL A 159 8.22 6.10 -2.88
C VAL A 159 8.78 5.17 -3.95
N ALA A 160 8.93 5.65 -5.19
CA ALA A 160 9.45 4.88 -6.31
C ALA A 160 10.90 4.42 -6.07
N ALA A 161 11.75 5.27 -5.48
CA ALA A 161 13.13 4.92 -5.14
C ALA A 161 13.18 3.75 -4.14
N LEU A 162 12.35 3.78 -3.08
CA LEU A 162 12.28 2.69 -2.11
C LEU A 162 11.75 1.39 -2.75
N VAL A 163 10.71 1.47 -3.59
CA VAL A 163 10.19 0.31 -4.33
C VAL A 163 11.28 -0.28 -5.25
N THR A 164 12.01 0.57 -5.97
CA THR A 164 13.09 0.14 -6.86
C THR A 164 14.22 -0.53 -6.09
N PHE A 165 14.63 0.02 -4.95
CA PHE A 165 15.62 -0.61 -4.07
C PHE A 165 15.15 -2.01 -3.62
N LEU A 166 13.93 -2.15 -3.13
CA LEU A 166 13.38 -3.43 -2.70
C LEU A 166 13.22 -4.45 -3.84
N ALA A 167 13.05 -3.99 -5.07
CA ALA A 167 13.02 -4.83 -6.26
C ALA A 167 14.41 -5.28 -6.72
N GLY A 168 15.47 -4.65 -6.21
CA GLY A 168 16.86 -4.93 -6.56
C GLY A 168 17.45 -6.19 -5.87
N ARG A 169 18.68 -6.50 -6.25
CA ARG A 169 19.44 -7.60 -5.65
C ARG A 169 19.99 -7.25 -4.27
N ASP A 170 20.27 -5.98 -4.02
CA ASP A 170 20.85 -5.48 -2.77
C ASP A 170 19.88 -5.58 -1.59
N ALA A 171 18.57 -5.75 -1.86
CA ALA A 171 17.53 -5.98 -0.87
C ALA A 171 17.22 -7.47 -0.62
N ALA A 172 18.08 -8.40 -1.01
CA ALA A 172 17.82 -9.84 -0.95
C ALA A 172 17.55 -10.38 0.48
N SER A 173 18.07 -9.73 1.51
CA SER A 173 17.83 -10.08 2.91
C SER A 173 16.69 -9.30 3.57
N ILE A 174 15.99 -8.43 2.82
CA ILE A 174 14.83 -7.69 3.30
C ILE A 174 13.57 -8.42 2.83
N THR A 175 12.90 -9.12 3.75
CA THR A 175 11.64 -9.82 3.47
C THR A 175 10.72 -9.76 4.70
N GLY A 176 9.41 -9.69 4.48
CA GLY A 176 8.41 -9.52 5.54
C GLY A 176 8.40 -8.12 6.16
N ALA A 177 9.21 -7.20 5.66
CA ALA A 177 9.30 -5.85 6.18
C ALA A 177 8.07 -5.00 5.80
N VAL A 178 7.68 -4.14 6.75
CA VAL A 178 6.63 -3.12 6.58
C VAL A 178 7.32 -1.78 6.78
N LEU A 179 7.72 -1.14 5.69
CA LEU A 179 8.67 -0.03 5.67
C LEU A 179 7.94 1.32 5.54
N PRO A 180 7.91 2.14 6.60
CA PRO A 180 7.31 3.47 6.54
C PRO A 180 8.18 4.44 5.73
N ILE A 181 7.52 5.27 4.92
CA ILE A 181 8.07 6.45 4.26
C ILE A 181 7.01 7.55 4.36
N GLU A 182 6.93 8.21 5.53
CA GLU A 182 5.72 8.91 5.95
C GLU A 182 6.01 10.18 6.78
N GLY A 183 7.26 10.66 6.75
CA GLY A 183 7.66 11.90 7.41
C GLY A 183 7.60 11.86 8.94
N GLY A 184 7.73 10.67 9.57
CA GLY A 184 7.76 10.49 11.01
C GLY A 184 6.39 10.27 11.66
N TRP A 185 5.33 10.05 10.87
CA TRP A 185 3.97 9.89 11.39
C TRP A 185 3.84 8.74 12.39
N THR A 186 4.56 7.64 12.18
CA THR A 186 4.46 6.43 13.03
C THR A 186 5.62 6.28 14.02
N ALA A 187 6.41 7.33 14.25
CA ALA A 187 7.59 7.29 15.12
C ALA A 187 7.28 7.45 16.63
N HIS A 188 5.99 7.53 17.02
CA HIS A 188 5.55 7.72 18.41
C HIS A 188 4.43 6.74 18.77
#